data_7b78a01f33438d86a8213cf3718278bc
#
_entry.id   7b78a01f33438d86a8213cf3718278bc
#
_cell.length_a   1.000
_cell.length_b   1.000
_cell.length_c   1.000
_cell.angle_alpha   90.00
_cell.angle_beta   90.00
_cell.angle_gamma   90.00
#
_symmetry.space_group_name_H-M   'P 1'
#
loop_
_entity.id
_entity.type
_entity.pdbx_description
1 polymer ?
#
loop_
_entity_poly.entity_id
_entity_poly.type
_entity_poly.pdbx_seq_one_letter_code
_entity_poly.pdbx_strand_id
1 'polypeptide(L)'
;YTQGDYGLWQCGRPCHNRTYDNETAVRQMIARQKGMRVPSELVPYCPVCGARMAMNLRCDYSFVEDRGWHEADARYEEFLLRHEGQRILFLELGVGGNTPAVIKYPFWRMTAQNEKAFYACLNFGEAYCPEEIADRSLCLNADIGKVLEKMMADG
;
A
#
# COMPACT_ATOMS: atom_id res chain seq x y z
N TYR A 1 -4.47 -1.41 1.86
CA TYR A 1 -3.94 -0.14 1.31
C TYR A 1 -3.58 0.86 2.40
N THR A 2 -2.62 0.47 3.24
CA THR A 2 -2.18 1.24 4.44
C THR A 2 -1.72 2.67 4.11
N GLN A 3 -1.12 2.87 2.94
CA GLN A 3 -0.64 4.17 2.47
C GLN A 3 -1.69 4.96 1.68
N GLY A 4 -2.89 4.44 1.53
CA GLY A 4 -3.97 5.05 0.77
C GLY A 4 -4.10 4.51 -0.65
N ASP A 5 -4.95 5.16 -1.44
CA ASP A 5 -5.32 4.72 -2.78
C ASP A 5 -5.41 5.92 -3.73
N TYR A 6 -4.68 5.86 -4.85
CA TYR A 6 -4.75 6.87 -5.92
C TYR A 6 -6.12 6.94 -6.61
N GLY A 7 -6.91 5.88 -6.55
CA GLY A 7 -8.28 5.83 -7.05
C GLY A 7 -9.29 6.56 -6.17
N LEU A 8 -8.87 7.09 -5.02
CA LEU A 8 -9.75 7.72 -4.06
C LEU A 8 -9.36 9.17 -3.78
N TRP A 9 -10.38 10.02 -3.63
CA TRP A 9 -10.25 11.36 -3.04
C TRP A 9 -10.80 11.40 -1.63
N GLN A 10 -10.21 12.26 -0.82
CA GLN A 10 -10.69 12.64 0.51
C GLN A 10 -10.88 14.17 0.60
N CYS A 11 -11.60 14.63 1.60
CA CYS A 11 -11.66 16.07 1.90
C CYS A 11 -10.27 16.57 2.30
N GLY A 12 -9.75 17.61 1.66
CA GLY A 12 -8.46 18.21 2.02
C GLY A 12 -8.42 18.89 3.39
N ARG A 13 -9.61 19.06 4.03
CA ARG A 13 -9.76 19.46 5.44
C ARG A 13 -10.53 18.36 6.16
N PRO A 14 -10.00 17.21 6.50
CA PRO A 14 -10.74 16.01 6.85
C PRO A 14 -12.00 16.27 7.71
N CYS A 15 -13.07 16.80 7.10
CA CYS A 15 -14.29 17.19 7.78
C CYS A 15 -15.24 16.01 8.03
N HIS A 16 -14.93 14.86 7.47
CA HIS A 16 -15.66 13.60 7.63
C HIS A 16 -14.80 12.43 7.17
N ASN A 17 -15.16 11.23 7.59
CA ASN A 17 -14.41 9.99 7.33
C ASN A 17 -14.95 9.25 6.09
N ARG A 18 -14.98 9.91 4.94
CA ARG A 18 -15.40 9.31 3.66
C ARG A 18 -14.39 9.60 2.60
N THR A 19 -14.18 8.61 1.74
CA THR A 19 -13.47 8.73 0.47
C THR A 19 -14.44 8.66 -0.70
N TYR A 20 -13.98 9.05 -1.87
CA TYR A 20 -14.78 9.17 -3.09
C TYR A 20 -13.98 8.62 -4.26
N ASP A 21 -14.58 7.72 -5.03
CA ASP A 21 -14.00 7.26 -6.29
C ASP A 21 -13.71 8.43 -7.22
N ASN A 22 -12.55 8.39 -7.88
CA ASN A 22 -12.10 9.48 -8.73
C ASN A 22 -11.92 9.10 -10.21
N GLU A 23 -12.12 7.85 -10.58
CA GLU A 23 -11.78 7.35 -11.92
C GLU A 23 -12.45 8.16 -13.02
N THR A 24 -13.76 8.36 -12.93
CA THR A 24 -14.52 9.10 -13.96
C THR A 24 -14.02 10.53 -14.12
N ALA A 25 -13.77 11.22 -13.00
CA ALA A 25 -13.31 12.59 -13.04
C ALA A 25 -11.87 12.69 -13.54
N VAL A 26 -10.99 11.78 -13.14
CA VAL A 26 -9.60 11.72 -13.62
C VAL A 26 -9.56 11.45 -15.13
N ARG A 27 -10.39 10.54 -15.65
CA ARG A 27 -10.50 10.31 -17.10
C ARG A 27 -10.95 11.58 -17.86
N GLN A 28 -11.91 12.34 -17.32
CA GLN A 28 -12.31 13.62 -17.88
C GLN A 28 -11.19 14.68 -17.82
N MET A 29 -10.43 14.72 -16.72
CA MET A 29 -9.26 15.57 -16.59
C MET A 29 -8.21 15.26 -17.66
N ILE A 30 -7.88 13.99 -17.86
CA ILE A 30 -6.92 13.54 -18.90
C ILE A 30 -7.40 13.97 -20.29
N ALA A 31 -8.67 13.75 -20.61
CA ALA A 31 -9.24 14.07 -21.93
C ALA A 31 -9.27 15.57 -22.22
N ARG A 32 -9.40 16.41 -21.20
CA ARG A 32 -9.65 17.85 -21.35
C ARG A 32 -8.46 18.74 -20.94
N GLN A 33 -7.38 18.16 -20.40
CA GLN A 33 -6.20 18.96 -20.01
C GLN A 33 -5.51 19.58 -21.24
N LYS A 34 -5.01 20.80 -21.07
CA LYS A 34 -4.20 21.52 -22.06
C LYS A 34 -3.01 22.15 -21.34
N GLY A 35 -1.81 21.98 -21.91
CA GLY A 35 -0.57 22.55 -21.34
C GLY A 35 -0.37 22.15 -19.87
N MET A 36 -0.62 20.89 -19.52
CA MET A 36 -0.55 20.33 -18.16
C MET A 36 -1.51 21.00 -17.14
N ARG A 37 -2.59 21.63 -17.62
CA ARG A 37 -3.60 22.24 -16.77
C ARG A 37 -4.96 21.61 -17.01
N VAL A 38 -5.61 21.28 -15.92
CA VAL A 38 -7.00 20.77 -15.89
C VAL A 38 -7.95 21.97 -15.88
N PRO A 39 -9.07 21.95 -16.65
CA PRO A 39 -10.11 22.96 -16.57
C PRO A 39 -10.62 23.16 -15.13
N SER A 40 -10.86 24.39 -14.73
CA SER A 40 -11.23 24.74 -13.34
C SER A 40 -12.52 24.06 -12.86
N GLU A 41 -13.46 23.80 -13.75
CA GLU A 41 -14.71 23.12 -13.46
C GLU A 41 -14.55 21.62 -13.16
N LEU A 42 -13.39 21.03 -13.48
CA LEU A 42 -13.05 19.66 -13.13
C LEU A 42 -12.27 19.55 -11.82
N VAL A 43 -11.89 20.65 -11.19
CA VAL A 43 -11.23 20.62 -9.88
C VAL A 43 -12.24 20.13 -8.83
N PRO A 44 -11.94 19.02 -8.12
CA PRO A 44 -12.91 18.43 -7.19
C PRO A 44 -13.01 19.21 -5.88
N TYR A 45 -14.23 19.37 -5.38
CA TYR A 45 -14.52 19.99 -4.11
C TYR A 45 -15.32 19.05 -3.20
N CYS A 46 -15.08 19.12 -1.91
CA CYS A 46 -15.78 18.34 -0.91
C CYS A 46 -17.27 18.67 -0.90
N PRO A 47 -18.17 17.68 -1.06
CA PRO A 47 -19.61 17.92 -1.10
C PRO A 47 -20.19 18.34 0.25
N VAL A 48 -19.43 18.21 1.35
CA VAL A 48 -19.88 18.56 2.71
C VAL A 48 -19.45 19.98 3.10
N CYS A 49 -18.18 20.33 2.89
CA CYS A 49 -17.65 21.64 3.37
C CYS A 49 -17.14 22.56 2.27
N GLY A 50 -17.17 22.14 0.99
CA GLY A 50 -16.70 22.95 -0.13
C GLY A 50 -15.18 23.14 -0.21
N ALA A 51 -14.38 22.51 0.66
CA ALA A 51 -12.93 22.54 0.55
C ALA A 51 -12.45 21.75 -0.69
N ARG A 52 -11.27 22.05 -1.21
CA ARG A 52 -10.69 21.24 -2.28
C ARG A 52 -10.48 19.79 -1.80
N MET A 53 -10.71 18.83 -2.68
CA MET A 53 -10.36 17.45 -2.43
C MET A 53 -8.85 17.25 -2.56
N ALA A 54 -8.34 16.24 -1.88
CA ALA A 54 -6.97 15.73 -2.00
C ALA A 54 -7.02 14.24 -2.36
N MET A 55 -5.92 13.69 -2.86
CA MET A 55 -5.77 12.25 -3.00
C MET A 55 -5.79 11.60 -1.61
N ASN A 56 -6.43 10.43 -1.50
CA ASN A 56 -6.39 9.67 -0.25
C ASN A 56 -5.04 8.96 -0.11
N LEU A 57 -4.02 9.72 0.27
CA LEU A 57 -2.65 9.25 0.45
C LEU A 57 -2.15 9.66 1.84
N ARG A 58 -1.46 8.75 2.51
CA ARG A 58 -0.85 8.98 3.83
C ARG A 58 0.44 9.81 3.70
N CYS A 59 0.28 11.10 3.42
CA CYS A 59 1.37 12.06 3.36
C CYS A 59 1.60 12.78 4.69
N ASP A 60 0.53 12.94 5.49
CA ASP A 60 0.53 13.63 6.77
C ASP A 60 -0.62 13.11 7.67
N TYR A 61 -0.88 13.81 8.77
CA TYR A 61 -1.93 13.49 9.75
C TYR A 61 -3.37 13.72 9.25
N SER A 62 -3.54 14.27 8.03
CA SER A 62 -4.87 14.50 7.44
C SER A 62 -5.44 13.28 6.71
N PHE A 63 -4.72 12.16 6.67
CA PHE A 63 -5.15 10.94 6.03
C PHE A 63 -6.49 10.44 6.59
N VAL A 64 -7.43 10.16 5.69
CA VAL A 64 -8.75 9.64 6.06
C VAL A 64 -8.75 8.12 5.96
N GLU A 65 -8.86 7.47 7.11
CA GLU A 65 -9.16 6.04 7.23
C GLU A 65 -10.69 5.90 7.18
N ASP A 66 -11.21 5.54 6.03
CA ASP A 66 -12.64 5.35 5.85
C ASP A 66 -13.11 3.95 6.31
N ARG A 67 -14.41 3.68 6.18
CA ARG A 67 -14.95 2.37 6.55
C ARG A 67 -14.29 1.22 5.80
N GLY A 68 -14.02 1.38 4.50
CA GLY A 68 -13.38 0.35 3.68
C GLY A 68 -11.95 0.07 4.13
N TRP A 69 -11.22 1.09 4.55
CA TRP A 69 -9.89 0.96 5.12
C TRP A 69 -9.93 0.12 6.43
N HIS A 70 -10.81 0.46 7.37
CA HIS A 70 -10.97 -0.29 8.62
C HIS A 70 -11.45 -1.73 8.41
N GLU A 71 -12.36 -1.96 7.46
CA GLU A 71 -12.78 -3.32 7.09
C GLU A 71 -11.64 -4.15 6.49
N ALA A 72 -10.74 -3.53 5.72
CA ALA A 72 -9.56 -4.21 5.17
C ALA A 72 -8.52 -4.53 6.25
N ASP A 73 -8.30 -3.60 7.17
CA ASP A 73 -7.41 -3.75 8.32
C ASP A 73 -7.88 -4.90 9.23
N ALA A 74 -9.15 -4.91 9.59
CA ALA A 74 -9.74 -5.98 10.39
C ALA A 74 -9.61 -7.37 9.72
N ARG A 75 -9.77 -7.48 8.38
CA ARG A 75 -9.55 -8.74 7.66
C ARG A 75 -8.10 -9.19 7.70
N TYR A 76 -7.16 -8.24 7.65
CA TYR A 76 -5.74 -8.53 7.74
C TYR A 76 -5.36 -9.02 9.15
N GLU A 77 -5.83 -8.34 10.19
CA GLU A 77 -5.63 -8.76 11.57
C GLU A 77 -6.23 -10.15 11.84
N GLU A 78 -7.46 -10.39 11.39
CA GLU A 78 -8.11 -11.71 11.50
C GLU A 78 -7.32 -12.81 10.77
N PHE A 79 -6.77 -12.50 9.59
CA PHE A 79 -5.91 -13.43 8.86
C PHE A 79 -4.68 -13.80 9.68
N LEU A 80 -3.99 -12.82 10.26
CA LEU A 80 -2.79 -13.06 11.08
C LEU A 80 -3.13 -13.91 12.32
N LEU A 81 -4.22 -13.59 13.03
CA LEU A 81 -4.67 -14.33 14.21
C LEU A 81 -5.01 -15.78 13.87
N ARG A 82 -5.72 -16.04 12.78
CA ARG A 82 -6.07 -17.41 12.35
C ARG A 82 -4.85 -18.24 11.95
N HIS A 83 -3.76 -17.62 11.56
CA HIS A 83 -2.55 -18.32 11.13
C HIS A 83 -1.40 -18.22 12.15
N GLU A 84 -1.69 -17.77 13.37
CA GLU A 84 -0.69 -17.71 14.43
C GLU A 84 -0.08 -19.09 14.69
N GLY A 85 1.27 -19.16 14.73
CA GLY A 85 2.01 -20.41 14.90
C GLY A 85 1.92 -21.40 13.73
N GLN A 86 1.30 -21.04 12.62
CA GLN A 86 1.25 -21.84 11.40
C GLN A 86 2.38 -21.48 10.43
N ARG A 87 2.50 -22.26 9.34
CA ARG A 87 3.41 -21.92 8.24
C ARG A 87 2.85 -20.73 7.46
N ILE A 88 3.58 -19.63 7.44
CA ILE A 88 3.20 -18.40 6.73
C ILE A 88 4.39 -17.86 5.94
N LEU A 89 4.13 -17.38 4.75
CA LEU A 89 5.08 -16.63 3.94
C LEU A 89 4.75 -15.13 4.01
N PHE A 90 5.68 -14.34 4.49
CA PHE A 90 5.66 -12.89 4.39
C PHE A 90 6.41 -12.45 3.14
N LEU A 91 5.67 -12.14 2.07
CA LEU A 91 6.22 -11.73 0.78
C LEU A 91 6.23 -10.20 0.67
N GLU A 92 7.42 -9.64 0.52
CA GLU A 92 7.66 -8.21 0.32
C GLU A 92 8.10 -7.94 -1.12
N LEU A 93 7.42 -7.03 -1.78
CA LEU A 93 7.71 -6.62 -3.16
C LEU A 93 8.04 -5.12 -3.21
N GLY A 94 9.32 -4.76 -3.35
CA GLY A 94 9.77 -3.40 -3.61
C GLY A 94 9.59 -2.39 -2.47
N VAL A 95 9.51 -2.84 -1.22
CA VAL A 95 9.40 -1.92 -0.07
C VAL A 95 10.77 -1.28 0.21
N GLY A 96 10.86 0.02 -0.02
CA GLY A 96 12.09 0.79 0.22
C GLY A 96 12.29 1.23 1.67
N GLY A 97 13.46 1.84 1.94
CA GLY A 97 13.84 2.33 3.27
C GLY A 97 13.08 3.59 3.72
N ASN A 98 12.27 4.23 2.88
CA ASN A 98 11.55 5.46 3.25
C ASN A 98 10.41 5.22 4.25
N THR A 99 9.68 4.10 4.13
CA THR A 99 8.53 3.77 5.00
C THR A 99 8.57 2.30 5.43
N PRO A 100 9.67 1.80 5.97
CA PRO A 100 9.84 0.38 6.30
C PRO A 100 8.93 -0.07 7.45
N ALA A 101 8.49 0.87 8.28
CA ALA A 101 7.66 0.59 9.46
C ALA A 101 6.26 0.04 9.12
N VAL A 102 5.80 0.20 7.88
CA VAL A 102 4.45 -0.22 7.46
C VAL A 102 4.40 -1.71 7.11
N ILE A 103 5.44 -2.24 6.45
CA ILE A 103 5.48 -3.62 5.96
C ILE A 103 6.75 -4.33 6.42
N LYS A 104 7.94 -3.80 6.07
CA LYS A 104 9.23 -4.44 6.26
C LYS A 104 9.48 -4.82 7.73
N TYR A 105 9.41 -3.89 8.64
CA TYR A 105 9.66 -4.16 10.07
C TYR A 105 8.59 -5.05 10.72
N PRO A 106 7.28 -4.90 10.44
CA PRO A 106 6.28 -5.85 10.89
C PRO A 106 6.54 -7.27 10.40
N PHE A 107 6.89 -7.47 9.13
CA PHE A 107 7.19 -8.79 8.57
C PHE A 107 8.42 -9.44 9.22
N TRP A 108 9.49 -8.68 9.44
CA TRP A 108 10.66 -9.17 10.16
C TRP A 108 10.32 -9.63 11.57
N ARG A 109 9.59 -8.80 12.31
CA ARG A 109 9.16 -9.12 13.68
C ARG A 109 8.28 -10.37 13.73
N MET A 110 7.29 -10.46 12.85
CA MET A 110 6.41 -11.64 12.78
C MET A 110 7.17 -12.91 12.37
N THR A 111 8.15 -12.79 11.48
CA THR A 111 9.04 -13.91 11.11
C THR A 111 9.91 -14.33 12.28
N ALA A 112 10.46 -13.39 13.05
CA ALA A 112 11.26 -13.70 14.24
C ALA A 112 10.42 -14.41 15.32
N GLN A 113 9.18 -13.99 15.52
CA GLN A 113 8.26 -14.52 16.52
C GLN A 113 7.66 -15.90 16.17
N ASN A 114 7.65 -16.31 14.91
CA ASN A 114 7.08 -17.57 14.46
C ASN A 114 8.13 -18.42 13.71
N GLU A 115 8.63 -19.47 14.35
CA GLU A 115 9.65 -20.37 13.78
C GLU A 115 9.23 -21.06 12.49
N LYS A 116 7.92 -21.14 12.20
CA LYS A 116 7.38 -21.71 10.97
C LYS A 116 7.14 -20.67 9.87
N ALA A 117 7.35 -19.38 10.16
CA ALA A 117 7.23 -18.33 9.18
C ALA A 117 8.49 -18.25 8.30
N PHE A 118 8.28 -17.80 7.07
CA PHE A 118 9.34 -17.53 6.10
C PHE A 118 9.17 -16.10 5.56
N TYR A 119 10.26 -15.39 5.39
CA TYR A 119 10.27 -14.06 4.78
C TYR A 119 10.87 -14.10 3.39
N ALA A 120 10.22 -13.49 2.42
CA ALA A 120 10.77 -13.29 1.08
C ALA A 120 10.72 -11.81 0.69
N CYS A 121 11.87 -11.29 0.27
CA CYS A 121 12.02 -9.90 -0.18
C CYS A 121 12.54 -9.88 -1.61
N LEU A 122 11.74 -9.33 -2.52
CA LEU A 122 12.15 -9.02 -3.90
C LEU A 122 12.27 -7.51 -4.04
N ASN A 123 13.49 -7.03 -4.18
CA ASN A 123 13.73 -5.59 -4.29
C ASN A 123 14.98 -5.32 -5.14
N PHE A 124 14.96 -4.26 -5.91
CA PHE A 124 16.12 -3.83 -6.68
C PHE A 124 16.95 -2.83 -5.85
N GLY A 125 18.10 -3.28 -5.35
CA GLY A 125 19.03 -2.47 -4.55
C GLY A 125 18.87 -2.59 -3.03
N GLU A 126 17.67 -2.92 -2.51
CA GLU A 126 17.38 -2.97 -1.07
C GLU A 126 16.82 -4.31 -0.59
N ALA A 127 17.28 -5.42 -1.18
CA ALA A 127 16.88 -6.78 -0.78
C ALA A 127 17.76 -7.28 0.38
N TYR A 128 17.28 -7.14 1.61
CA TYR A 128 17.99 -7.57 2.81
C TYR A 128 17.01 -7.92 3.94
N CYS A 129 17.49 -8.64 4.93
CA CYS A 129 16.78 -8.94 6.17
C CYS A 129 17.76 -8.89 7.37
N PRO A 130 17.25 -8.82 8.61
CA PRO A 130 18.06 -8.97 9.82
C PRO A 130 18.69 -10.35 9.90
N GLU A 131 19.88 -10.43 10.55
CA GLU A 131 20.60 -11.67 10.78
C GLU A 131 19.77 -12.71 11.56
N GLU A 132 18.95 -12.23 12.50
CA GLU A 132 18.06 -13.04 13.34
C GLU A 132 17.10 -13.96 12.56
N ILE A 133 16.72 -13.56 11.35
CA ILE A 133 15.78 -14.33 10.49
C ILE A 133 16.41 -14.82 9.19
N ALA A 134 17.73 -14.67 9.03
CA ALA A 134 18.40 -14.93 7.76
C ALA A 134 18.27 -16.39 7.30
N ASP A 135 18.24 -17.34 8.21
CA ASP A 135 18.06 -18.79 7.97
C ASP A 135 16.66 -19.15 7.43
N ARG A 136 15.70 -18.28 7.63
CA ARG A 136 14.30 -18.41 7.20
C ARG A 136 13.88 -17.29 6.26
N SER A 137 14.84 -16.76 5.47
CA SER A 137 14.60 -15.64 4.57
C SER A 137 15.22 -15.87 3.19
N LEU A 138 14.55 -15.33 2.18
CA LEU A 138 15.06 -15.24 0.81
C LEU A 138 15.04 -13.78 0.38
N CYS A 139 16.20 -13.18 0.18
CA CYS A 139 16.33 -11.81 -0.30
C CYS A 139 16.92 -11.80 -1.71
N LEU A 140 16.10 -11.42 -2.69
CA LEU A 140 16.49 -11.37 -4.10
C LEU A 140 16.65 -9.91 -4.57
N ASN A 141 17.90 -9.54 -4.85
CA ASN A 141 18.19 -8.26 -5.51
C ASN A 141 17.94 -8.38 -7.01
N ALA A 142 16.69 -8.17 -7.43
CA ALA A 142 16.28 -8.37 -8.80
C ALA A 142 15.06 -7.51 -9.16
N ASP A 143 14.82 -7.36 -10.46
CA ASP A 143 13.59 -6.77 -10.98
C ASP A 143 12.39 -7.68 -10.68
N ILE A 144 11.38 -7.16 -10.01
CA ILE A 144 10.20 -7.91 -9.56
C ILE A 144 9.44 -8.51 -10.74
N GLY A 145 9.24 -7.75 -11.82
CA GLY A 145 8.55 -8.20 -13.02
C GLY A 145 9.22 -9.42 -13.63
N LYS A 146 10.54 -9.36 -13.81
CA LYS A 146 11.31 -10.47 -14.37
C LYS A 146 11.29 -11.73 -13.50
N VAL A 147 11.32 -11.57 -12.17
CA VAL A 147 11.21 -12.71 -11.25
C VAL A 147 9.84 -13.35 -11.36
N LEU A 148 8.76 -12.56 -11.32
CA LEU A 148 7.40 -13.07 -11.40
C LEU A 148 7.11 -13.71 -12.76
N GLU A 149 7.53 -13.11 -13.87
CA GLU A 149 7.42 -13.70 -15.23
C GLU A 149 8.09 -15.08 -15.30
N LYS A 150 9.30 -15.21 -14.73
CA LYS A 150 10.01 -16.49 -14.71
C LYS A 150 9.28 -17.53 -13.86
N MET A 151 8.81 -17.15 -12.68
CA MET A 151 8.05 -18.08 -11.82
C MET A 151 6.77 -18.59 -12.48
N MET A 152 6.10 -17.75 -13.27
CA MET A 152 4.90 -18.14 -14.02
C MET A 152 5.21 -19.01 -15.24
N ALA A 153 6.41 -18.90 -15.82
CA ALA A 153 6.82 -19.72 -16.97
C ALA A 153 7.27 -21.13 -16.56
N ASP A 154 7.76 -21.29 -15.34
CA ASP A 154 8.32 -22.54 -14.81
C ASP A 154 7.27 -23.36 -14.01
N GLY A 155 6.06 -22.86 -13.80
CA GLY A 155 4.93 -23.49 -13.07
C GLY A 155 3.81 -23.91 -13.97
#